data_42f3e0cc7d3663c307f40f48a6ef61d1
#
_entry.id   42f3e0cc7d3663c307f40f48a6ef61d1
#
_cell.length_a   1.000
_cell.length_b   1.000
_cell.length_c   1.000
_cell.angle_alpha   90.00
_cell.angle_beta   90.00
_cell.angle_gamma   90.00
#
_symmetry.space_group_name_H-M   'P 1'
#
loop_
_entity.id
_entity.type
_entity.pdbx_description
1 polymer ?
#
loop_
_entity_poly.entity_id
_entity_poly.type
_entity_poly.pdbx_seq_one_letter_code
_entity_poly.pdbx_strand_id
1 'polypeptide(L)'
;RRDDGISGAMHYTEQISWVLFLKFLADLEESKAEDAELDGETYTYILDEKYRWQNWAVLKVDGKKDIINSKSGDDLLDFVNKELFPYLKGFKSITENPKSIKYKIGAIFEFLDNRIANGHTLREVLDIIDEMDFHNQSDLFQLSLIYEKLLKDMGSDGGNSGEFYTPRPLIKVITDVINPQIGQSIYDPAVGSCGFLIEAYNHIRYIDVQNNKQRDLSTDQLKFLNEDTFFGNEKTPLSYVMGVMNMILHGVESPNIAKSNTLTKDIRGLEEKDRFDCILANPPFGGKEKEQIQQNFPIKSNATELLFLQHMMNHLKLGGKCGVVIPEGVLFQTNNAFQSVKKDLLERFNVHTILS
;
A
#
# COMPACT_ATOMS: atom_id res chain seq x y z
N ARG A 1 -18.59 -14.60 -10.76
CA ARG A 1 -19.97 -14.86 -11.18
C ARG A 1 -20.57 -13.51 -11.59
N ARG A 2 -21.02 -13.37 -12.84
CA ARG A 2 -21.33 -12.08 -13.48
C ARG A 2 -22.63 -11.42 -13.05
N ASP A 3 -23.39 -12.03 -12.12
CA ASP A 3 -24.77 -11.62 -11.82
C ASP A 3 -24.94 -10.79 -10.55
N ASP A 4 -23.87 -10.53 -9.78
CA ASP A 4 -23.96 -9.91 -8.45
C ASP A 4 -23.64 -8.40 -8.43
N GLY A 5 -23.80 -7.70 -9.55
CA GLY A 5 -23.57 -6.24 -9.64
C GLY A 5 -22.08 -5.85 -9.75
N ILE A 6 -21.17 -6.81 -9.71
CA ILE A 6 -19.72 -6.58 -9.81
C ILE A 6 -19.26 -6.89 -11.23
N SER A 7 -18.74 -5.89 -11.93
CA SER A 7 -18.22 -6.03 -13.30
C SER A 7 -16.72 -5.76 -13.35
N GLY A 8 -15.95 -6.71 -13.93
CA GLY A 8 -14.50 -6.55 -14.15
C GLY A 8 -13.62 -6.95 -12.96
N ALA A 9 -12.41 -7.40 -13.27
CA ALA A 9 -11.44 -7.89 -12.28
C ALA A 9 -11.11 -6.86 -11.19
N MET A 10 -11.04 -5.58 -11.56
CA MET A 10 -10.75 -4.48 -10.64
C MET A 10 -11.76 -4.40 -9.47
N HIS A 11 -13.06 -4.48 -9.76
CA HIS A 11 -14.09 -4.43 -8.73
C HIS A 11 -14.12 -5.69 -7.87
N TYR A 12 -13.88 -6.87 -8.46
CA TYR A 12 -13.74 -8.10 -7.67
C TYR A 12 -12.55 -8.02 -6.70
N THR A 13 -11.41 -7.53 -7.18
CA THR A 13 -10.22 -7.36 -6.35
C THR A 13 -10.48 -6.40 -5.19
N GLU A 14 -11.13 -5.27 -5.45
CA GLU A 14 -11.53 -4.31 -4.41
C GLU A 14 -12.39 -4.98 -3.33
N GLN A 15 -13.41 -5.74 -3.74
CA GLN A 15 -14.33 -6.36 -2.80
C GLN A 15 -13.69 -7.49 -1.97
N ILE A 16 -12.87 -8.33 -2.60
CA ILE A 16 -12.14 -9.37 -1.87
C ILE A 16 -11.11 -8.74 -0.92
N SER A 17 -10.47 -7.64 -1.32
CA SER A 17 -9.41 -7.00 -0.54
C SER A 17 -9.88 -6.50 0.83
N TRP A 18 -11.04 -5.84 0.92
CA TRP A 18 -11.52 -5.38 2.21
C TRP A 18 -11.95 -6.55 3.13
N VAL A 19 -12.47 -7.64 2.57
CA VAL A 19 -12.81 -8.84 3.36
C VAL A 19 -11.54 -9.49 3.91
N LEU A 20 -10.53 -9.71 3.04
CA LEU A 20 -9.23 -10.24 3.44
C LEU A 20 -8.54 -9.36 4.48
N PHE A 21 -8.60 -8.04 4.32
CA PHE A 21 -8.03 -7.09 5.27
C PHE A 21 -8.69 -7.19 6.66
N LEU A 22 -10.01 -7.29 6.74
CA LEU A 22 -10.71 -7.42 8.02
C LEU A 22 -10.45 -8.78 8.69
N LYS A 23 -10.34 -9.86 7.92
CA LYS A 23 -9.94 -11.16 8.47
C LYS A 23 -8.50 -11.12 8.99
N PHE A 24 -7.56 -10.59 8.19
CA PHE A 24 -6.17 -10.39 8.63
C PHE A 24 -6.09 -9.56 9.92
N LEU A 25 -6.83 -8.45 9.97
CA LEU A 25 -6.85 -7.59 11.16
C LEU A 25 -7.34 -8.36 12.40
N ALA A 26 -8.35 -9.21 12.25
CA ALA A 26 -8.86 -10.03 13.34
C ALA A 26 -7.80 -11.01 13.85
N ASP A 27 -7.13 -11.74 12.96
CA ASP A 27 -6.10 -12.71 13.33
C ASP A 27 -4.87 -12.02 13.96
N LEU A 28 -4.49 -10.83 13.44
CA LEU A 28 -3.43 -10.02 14.03
C LEU A 28 -3.79 -9.56 15.46
N GLU A 29 -5.02 -9.12 15.69
CA GLU A 29 -5.48 -8.71 17.02
C GLU A 29 -5.56 -9.88 17.99
N GLU A 30 -5.96 -11.05 17.51
CA GLU A 30 -6.00 -12.28 18.30
C GLU A 30 -4.59 -12.69 18.75
N SER A 31 -3.62 -12.75 17.82
CA SER A 31 -2.22 -13.00 18.15
C SER A 31 -1.65 -12.00 19.17
N LYS A 32 -1.93 -10.71 18.99
CA LYS A 32 -1.48 -9.67 19.95
C LYS A 32 -2.14 -9.80 21.32
N ALA A 33 -3.40 -10.23 21.35
CA ALA A 33 -4.10 -10.48 22.61
C ALA A 33 -3.54 -11.68 23.35
N GLU A 34 -3.21 -12.77 22.64
CA GLU A 34 -2.55 -13.94 23.20
C GLU A 34 -1.14 -13.60 23.75
N ASP A 35 -0.34 -12.85 22.98
CA ASP A 35 0.98 -12.39 23.43
C ASP A 35 0.87 -11.53 24.69
N ALA A 36 -0.07 -10.59 24.75
CA ALA A 36 -0.29 -9.75 25.93
C ALA A 36 -0.73 -10.57 27.15
N GLU A 37 -1.58 -11.59 26.97
CA GLU A 37 -1.99 -12.48 28.04
C GLU A 37 -0.79 -13.27 28.60
N LEU A 38 0.10 -13.76 27.73
CA LEU A 38 1.33 -14.46 28.14
C LEU A 38 2.26 -13.55 28.96
N ASP A 39 2.30 -12.25 28.64
CA ASP A 39 3.07 -11.24 29.36
C ASP A 39 2.33 -10.70 30.62
N GLY A 40 1.10 -11.16 30.89
CA GLY A 40 0.28 -10.70 32.01
C GLY A 40 -0.34 -9.31 31.81
N GLU A 41 -0.42 -8.86 30.56
CA GLU A 41 -0.99 -7.59 30.16
C GLU A 41 -2.41 -7.74 29.57
N THR A 42 -3.16 -6.64 29.48
CA THR A 42 -4.48 -6.63 28.84
C THR A 42 -4.39 -5.96 27.48
N TYR A 43 -4.73 -6.66 26.41
CA TYR A 43 -4.79 -6.10 25.07
C TYR A 43 -6.04 -5.23 24.85
N THR A 44 -5.84 -4.06 24.25
CA THR A 44 -6.94 -3.19 23.84
C THR A 44 -7.20 -3.35 22.35
N TYR A 45 -8.31 -3.96 21.99
CA TYR A 45 -8.68 -4.18 20.60
C TYR A 45 -8.91 -2.89 19.82
N ILE A 46 -8.56 -2.90 18.54
CA ILE A 46 -8.80 -1.82 17.60
C ILE A 46 -10.30 -1.66 17.33
N LEU A 47 -10.96 -2.79 17.07
CA LEU A 47 -12.40 -2.83 16.79
C LEU A 47 -13.21 -3.11 18.07
N ASP A 48 -14.34 -2.40 18.21
CA ASP A 48 -15.33 -2.69 19.25
C ASP A 48 -15.89 -4.10 19.04
N GLU A 49 -16.27 -4.76 20.12
CA GLU A 49 -16.68 -6.17 20.15
C GLU A 49 -17.68 -6.55 19.06
N LYS A 50 -18.72 -5.72 18.86
CA LYS A 50 -19.75 -5.93 17.84
C LYS A 50 -19.18 -6.05 16.41
N TYR A 51 -18.06 -5.38 16.12
CA TYR A 51 -17.46 -5.28 14.78
C TYR A 51 -16.26 -6.19 14.58
N ARG A 52 -15.87 -6.98 15.60
CA ARG A 52 -14.82 -7.99 15.46
C ARG A 52 -15.31 -9.13 14.57
N TRP A 53 -14.43 -9.67 13.75
CA TRP A 53 -14.74 -10.70 12.74
C TRP A 53 -15.61 -11.83 13.26
N GLN A 54 -15.24 -12.40 14.42
CA GLN A 54 -15.93 -13.52 15.05
C GLN A 54 -17.38 -13.21 15.50
N ASN A 55 -17.76 -11.94 15.58
CA ASN A 55 -19.09 -11.53 16.07
C ASN A 55 -20.08 -11.13 14.96
N TRP A 56 -19.60 -10.99 13.70
CA TRP A 56 -20.48 -10.66 12.58
C TRP A 56 -20.19 -11.45 11.30
N ALA A 57 -18.90 -11.72 11.01
CA ALA A 57 -18.52 -12.36 9.77
C ALA A 57 -18.76 -13.87 9.83
N VAL A 58 -18.14 -14.58 10.76
CA VAL A 58 -18.36 -16.02 10.96
C VAL A 58 -18.46 -16.31 12.45
N LEU A 59 -19.69 -16.57 12.92
CA LEU A 59 -19.93 -16.99 14.29
C LEU A 59 -19.46 -18.43 14.48
N LYS A 60 -18.80 -18.71 15.59
CA LYS A 60 -18.39 -20.07 15.99
C LYS A 60 -18.85 -20.38 17.40
N VAL A 61 -19.40 -21.58 17.61
CA VAL A 61 -19.73 -22.16 18.92
C VAL A 61 -18.97 -23.47 19.02
N ASP A 62 -18.18 -23.63 20.09
CA ASP A 62 -17.29 -24.78 20.29
C ASP A 62 -16.41 -25.10 19.09
N GLY A 63 -15.86 -24.06 18.44
CA GLY A 63 -14.99 -24.16 17.27
C GLY A 63 -15.70 -24.51 15.95
N LYS A 64 -17.03 -24.69 15.97
CA LYS A 64 -17.83 -24.98 14.76
C LYS A 64 -18.60 -23.75 14.31
N LYS A 65 -18.72 -23.56 12.98
CA LYS A 65 -19.52 -22.47 12.39
C LYS A 65 -20.99 -22.57 12.85
N ASP A 66 -21.50 -21.50 13.46
CA ASP A 66 -22.92 -21.37 13.82
C ASP A 66 -23.70 -20.77 12.65
N ILE A 67 -24.16 -21.62 11.75
CA ILE A 67 -24.89 -21.22 10.54
C ILE A 67 -26.28 -20.63 10.91
N ILE A 68 -26.87 -21.05 12.01
CA ILE A 68 -28.25 -20.65 12.39
C ILE A 68 -28.26 -19.18 12.83
N ASN A 69 -27.30 -18.78 13.65
CA ASN A 69 -27.22 -17.41 14.19
C ASN A 69 -26.33 -16.46 13.34
N SER A 70 -25.65 -16.99 12.32
CA SER A 70 -24.84 -16.17 11.41
C SER A 70 -25.74 -15.32 10.51
N LYS A 71 -25.41 -14.03 10.37
CA LYS A 71 -26.09 -13.12 9.42
C LYS A 71 -25.95 -13.61 7.99
N SER A 72 -27.01 -13.52 7.19
CA SER A 72 -27.01 -13.87 5.77
C SER A 72 -28.04 -13.03 5.02
N GLY A 73 -28.03 -13.07 3.68
CA GLY A 73 -28.98 -12.31 2.87
C GLY A 73 -28.97 -10.82 3.19
N ASP A 74 -30.15 -10.22 3.26
CA ASP A 74 -30.33 -8.77 3.47
C ASP A 74 -29.82 -8.31 4.84
N ASP A 75 -29.94 -9.13 5.88
CA ASP A 75 -29.45 -8.78 7.23
C ASP A 75 -27.92 -8.61 7.25
N LEU A 76 -27.20 -9.42 6.50
CA LEU A 76 -25.74 -9.29 6.37
C LEU A 76 -25.37 -8.03 5.58
N LEU A 77 -26.07 -7.77 4.47
CA LEU A 77 -25.85 -6.56 3.67
C LEU A 77 -26.15 -5.28 4.45
N ASP A 78 -27.26 -5.28 5.19
CA ASP A 78 -27.65 -4.14 6.01
C ASP A 78 -26.61 -3.87 7.12
N PHE A 79 -26.13 -4.90 7.79
CA PHE A 79 -25.08 -4.76 8.78
C PHE A 79 -23.80 -4.17 8.16
N VAL A 80 -23.34 -4.73 7.05
CA VAL A 80 -22.11 -4.26 6.39
C VAL A 80 -22.26 -2.82 5.90
N ASN A 81 -23.36 -2.49 5.21
CA ASN A 81 -23.53 -1.19 4.57
C ASN A 81 -23.94 -0.07 5.54
N LYS A 82 -24.79 -0.39 6.54
CA LYS A 82 -25.37 0.62 7.43
C LYS A 82 -24.66 0.75 8.77
N GLU A 83 -23.89 -0.27 9.18
CA GLU A 83 -23.22 -0.28 10.48
C GLU A 83 -21.70 -0.40 10.36
N LEU A 84 -21.16 -1.48 9.75
CA LEU A 84 -19.73 -1.76 9.72
C LEU A 84 -18.95 -0.72 8.94
N PHE A 85 -19.33 -0.43 7.69
CA PHE A 85 -18.61 0.55 6.87
C PHE A 85 -18.66 1.97 7.44
N PRO A 86 -19.84 2.49 7.90
CA PRO A 86 -19.89 3.78 8.60
C PRO A 86 -19.01 3.84 9.86
N TYR A 87 -18.99 2.76 10.67
CA TYR A 87 -18.12 2.66 11.83
C TYR A 87 -16.63 2.77 11.47
N LEU A 88 -16.17 1.98 10.48
CA LEU A 88 -14.77 2.01 10.04
C LEU A 88 -14.38 3.34 9.42
N LYS A 89 -15.24 3.94 8.58
CA LYS A 89 -15.05 5.29 8.01
C LYS A 89 -14.91 6.35 9.10
N GLY A 90 -15.65 6.21 10.20
CA GLY A 90 -15.63 7.11 11.34
C GLY A 90 -14.27 7.21 12.05
N PHE A 91 -13.43 6.21 11.96
CA PHE A 91 -12.13 6.17 12.64
C PHE A 91 -11.21 7.35 12.30
N LYS A 92 -11.22 7.80 11.05
CA LYS A 92 -10.41 8.94 10.62
C LYS A 92 -10.78 10.25 11.34
N SER A 93 -12.07 10.44 11.67
CA SER A 93 -12.56 11.65 12.31
C SER A 93 -12.42 11.66 13.83
N ILE A 94 -12.37 10.47 14.46
CA ILE A 94 -12.27 10.33 15.92
C ILE A 94 -10.84 10.08 16.42
N THR A 95 -9.88 9.88 15.50
CA THR A 95 -8.49 9.56 15.85
C THR A 95 -7.59 10.74 15.50
N GLU A 96 -6.99 11.35 16.53
CA GLU A 96 -6.10 12.51 16.36
C GLU A 96 -4.74 12.15 15.77
N ASN A 97 -4.26 10.93 15.98
CA ASN A 97 -2.94 10.49 15.50
C ASN A 97 -3.00 9.87 14.09
N PRO A 98 -2.50 10.57 13.04
CA PRO A 98 -2.49 10.04 11.68
C PRO A 98 -1.63 8.79 11.48
N LYS A 99 -0.71 8.51 12.41
CA LYS A 99 0.14 7.31 12.39
C LYS A 99 -0.52 6.10 13.03
N SER A 100 -1.66 6.25 13.71
CA SER A 100 -2.34 5.11 14.33
C SER A 100 -3.00 4.21 13.29
N ILE A 101 -3.04 2.90 13.58
CA ILE A 101 -3.72 1.94 12.71
C ILE A 101 -5.22 2.25 12.57
N LYS A 102 -5.88 2.76 13.60
CA LYS A 102 -7.29 3.23 13.52
C LYS A 102 -7.45 4.31 12.45
N TYR A 103 -6.57 5.32 12.44
CA TYR A 103 -6.60 6.36 11.41
C TYR A 103 -6.42 5.77 10.00
N LYS A 104 -5.46 4.83 9.84
CA LYS A 104 -5.20 4.17 8.54
C LYS A 104 -6.41 3.37 8.06
N ILE A 105 -7.08 2.63 8.96
CA ILE A 105 -8.31 1.92 8.64
C ILE A 105 -9.39 2.90 8.17
N GLY A 106 -9.62 4.01 8.90
CA GLY A 106 -10.56 5.05 8.50
C GLY A 106 -10.25 5.64 7.13
N ALA A 107 -8.97 5.91 6.86
CA ALA A 107 -8.51 6.45 5.58
C ALA A 107 -8.67 5.47 4.41
N ILE A 108 -8.49 4.17 4.65
CA ILE A 108 -8.76 3.10 3.68
C ILE A 108 -10.26 3.05 3.37
N PHE A 109 -11.09 2.92 4.40
CA PHE A 109 -12.54 2.74 4.22
C PHE A 109 -13.25 4.01 3.70
N GLU A 110 -12.66 5.20 3.81
CA GLU A 110 -13.17 6.44 3.20
C GLU A 110 -13.41 6.28 1.68
N PHE A 111 -12.60 5.48 1.00
CA PHE A 111 -12.65 5.26 -0.43
C PHE A 111 -13.25 3.90 -0.84
N LEU A 112 -13.73 3.13 0.11
CA LEU A 112 -14.34 1.82 -0.12
C LEU A 112 -15.85 1.87 0.11
N ASP A 113 -16.56 1.13 -0.75
CA ASP A 113 -17.96 0.80 -0.56
C ASP A 113 -18.18 -0.70 -0.84
N ASN A 114 -19.06 -1.33 -0.10
CA ASN A 114 -19.49 -2.68 -0.45
C ASN A 114 -20.34 -2.64 -1.72
N ARG A 115 -19.90 -3.36 -2.75
CA ARG A 115 -20.58 -3.49 -4.04
C ARG A 115 -21.18 -4.89 -4.25
N ILE A 116 -20.99 -5.79 -3.31
CA ILE A 116 -21.62 -7.11 -3.36
C ILE A 116 -23.10 -6.91 -3.04
N ALA A 117 -23.95 -7.04 -4.05
CA ALA A 117 -25.38 -6.78 -3.95
C ALA A 117 -26.18 -7.97 -3.41
N ASN A 118 -25.57 -9.17 -3.36
CA ASN A 118 -26.22 -10.39 -2.89
C ASN A 118 -25.59 -10.85 -1.58
N GLY A 119 -26.37 -10.83 -0.48
CA GLY A 119 -25.89 -11.21 0.85
C GLY A 119 -25.56 -12.70 1.00
N HIS A 120 -26.11 -13.57 0.16
CA HIS A 120 -25.73 -14.99 0.15
C HIS A 120 -24.34 -15.15 -0.51
N THR A 121 -24.06 -14.42 -1.58
CA THR A 121 -22.72 -14.39 -2.20
C THR A 121 -21.69 -13.81 -1.22
N LEU A 122 -22.03 -12.74 -0.50
CA LEU A 122 -21.15 -12.19 0.54
C LEU A 122 -20.90 -13.23 1.64
N ARG A 123 -21.93 -13.97 2.09
CA ARG A 123 -21.79 -15.05 3.06
C ARG A 123 -20.81 -16.13 2.57
N GLU A 124 -20.95 -16.59 1.32
CA GLU A 124 -20.04 -17.58 0.73
C GLU A 124 -18.58 -17.07 0.74
N VAL A 125 -18.37 -15.79 0.40
CA VAL A 125 -17.02 -15.17 0.39
C VAL A 125 -16.44 -15.11 1.82
N LEU A 126 -17.23 -14.71 2.81
CA LEU A 126 -16.79 -14.68 4.20
C LEU A 126 -16.44 -16.08 4.73
N ASP A 127 -17.24 -17.10 4.38
CA ASP A 127 -17.01 -18.48 4.80
C ASP A 127 -15.73 -19.07 4.21
N ILE A 128 -15.41 -18.75 2.95
CA ILE A 128 -14.17 -19.18 2.29
C ILE A 128 -12.96 -18.48 2.92
N ILE A 129 -13.05 -17.17 3.17
CA ILE A 129 -11.94 -16.39 3.72
C ILE A 129 -11.71 -16.73 5.21
N ASP A 130 -12.74 -17.10 5.96
CA ASP A 130 -12.59 -17.53 7.35
C ASP A 130 -11.78 -18.83 7.50
N GLU A 131 -11.70 -19.66 6.46
CA GLU A 131 -10.87 -20.88 6.45
C GLU A 131 -9.38 -20.59 6.31
N MET A 132 -9.02 -19.34 5.93
CA MET A 132 -7.63 -18.89 5.88
C MET A 132 -7.17 -18.53 7.30
N ASP A 133 -5.94 -18.91 7.63
CA ASP A 133 -5.30 -18.63 8.91
C ASP A 133 -4.09 -17.73 8.68
N PHE A 134 -4.01 -16.61 9.40
CA PHE A 134 -2.94 -15.61 9.23
C PHE A 134 -2.12 -15.39 10.52
N HIS A 135 -2.10 -16.36 11.42
CA HIS A 135 -1.37 -16.26 12.70
C HIS A 135 0.14 -16.45 12.57
N ASN A 136 0.65 -16.99 11.47
CA ASN A 136 2.07 -17.20 11.30
C ASN A 136 2.64 -16.54 10.04
N GLN A 137 3.96 -16.33 10.01
CA GLN A 137 4.64 -15.65 8.88
C GLN A 137 4.48 -16.38 7.55
N SER A 138 4.36 -17.72 7.54
CA SER A 138 4.15 -18.49 6.31
C SER A 138 2.80 -18.15 5.68
N ASP A 139 1.77 -18.04 6.50
CA ASP A 139 0.40 -17.77 6.03
C ASP A 139 0.23 -16.30 5.64
N LEU A 140 0.87 -15.36 6.36
CA LEU A 140 0.99 -13.96 5.96
C LEU A 140 1.68 -13.83 4.59
N PHE A 141 2.73 -14.60 4.35
CA PHE A 141 3.39 -14.62 3.05
C PHE A 141 2.48 -15.18 1.95
N GLN A 142 1.72 -16.24 2.22
CA GLN A 142 0.73 -16.79 1.27
C GLN A 142 -0.36 -15.76 0.96
N LEU A 143 -0.87 -15.05 1.98
CA LEU A 143 -1.83 -13.96 1.78
C LEU A 143 -1.26 -12.87 0.89
N SER A 144 -0.02 -12.46 1.14
CA SER A 144 0.65 -11.45 0.33
C SER A 144 0.79 -11.88 -1.13
N LEU A 145 1.11 -13.15 -1.40
CA LEU A 145 1.17 -13.70 -2.76
C LEU A 145 -0.21 -13.73 -3.44
N ILE A 146 -1.26 -14.10 -2.70
CA ILE A 146 -2.64 -14.06 -3.21
C ILE A 146 -3.00 -12.62 -3.57
N TYR A 147 -2.72 -11.68 -2.68
CA TYR A 147 -3.00 -10.26 -2.88
C TYR A 147 -2.24 -9.68 -4.08
N GLU A 148 -0.96 -9.98 -4.21
CA GLU A 148 -0.16 -9.60 -5.37
C GLU A 148 -0.67 -10.20 -6.69
N LYS A 149 -1.13 -11.44 -6.66
CA LYS A 149 -1.76 -12.06 -7.83
C LYS A 149 -3.04 -11.32 -8.22
N LEU A 150 -3.88 -10.97 -7.26
CA LEU A 150 -5.08 -10.16 -7.50
C LEU A 150 -4.72 -8.81 -8.14
N LEU A 151 -3.69 -8.11 -7.62
CA LEU A 151 -3.20 -6.86 -8.17
C LEU A 151 -2.67 -7.00 -9.60
N LYS A 152 -1.92 -8.08 -9.87
CA LYS A 152 -1.39 -8.38 -11.20
C LYS A 152 -2.51 -8.67 -12.20
N ASP A 153 -3.50 -9.47 -11.81
CA ASP A 153 -4.64 -9.82 -12.68
C ASP A 153 -5.49 -8.57 -12.97
N MET A 154 -5.65 -7.67 -11.99
CA MET A 154 -6.27 -6.35 -12.17
C MET A 154 -5.52 -5.49 -13.21
N GLY A 155 -4.18 -5.50 -13.17
CA GLY A 155 -3.34 -4.79 -14.14
C GLY A 155 -3.47 -5.32 -15.56
N SER A 156 -3.79 -6.59 -15.77
CA SER A 156 -3.86 -7.21 -17.09
C SER A 156 -5.19 -6.97 -17.84
N ASP A 157 -6.28 -6.75 -17.12
CA ASP A 157 -7.64 -6.64 -17.71
C ASP A 157 -8.03 -5.20 -18.14
N GLY A 158 -7.36 -4.19 -17.65
CA GLY A 158 -7.64 -2.80 -18.00
C GLY A 158 -6.59 -2.22 -18.93
N GLY A 159 -6.90 -1.76 -20.12
CA GLY A 159 -5.98 -1.25 -21.14
C GLY A 159 -4.84 -0.29 -20.71
N ASN A 160 -4.65 -0.07 -19.41
CA ASN A 160 -3.58 0.67 -18.73
C ASN A 160 -2.73 -0.25 -17.84
N SER A 161 -2.54 -1.49 -18.22
CA SER A 161 -1.93 -2.58 -17.44
C SER A 161 -0.54 -2.28 -16.82
N GLY A 162 0.19 -1.31 -17.35
CA GLY A 162 1.52 -0.92 -16.87
C GLY A 162 1.52 0.08 -15.72
N GLU A 163 0.37 0.73 -15.41
CA GLU A 163 0.34 1.83 -14.44
C GLU A 163 0.29 1.37 -12.97
N PHE A 164 -0.14 0.12 -12.71
CA PHE A 164 -0.40 -0.34 -11.33
C PHE A 164 0.53 -1.45 -10.84
N TYR A 165 1.29 -2.09 -11.73
CA TYR A 165 2.10 -3.24 -11.36
C TYR A 165 3.49 -3.20 -11.99
N THR A 166 4.52 -3.17 -11.15
CA THR A 166 5.93 -3.32 -11.56
C THR A 166 6.37 -4.77 -11.35
N PRO A 167 7.01 -5.42 -12.35
CA PRO A 167 7.48 -6.80 -12.21
C PRO A 167 8.44 -6.99 -11.02
N ARG A 168 8.18 -7.99 -10.17
CA ARG A 168 8.98 -8.26 -8.97
C ARG A 168 10.49 -8.40 -9.20
N PRO A 169 10.97 -9.10 -10.26
CA PRO A 169 12.41 -9.17 -10.52
C PRO A 169 13.05 -7.78 -10.74
N LEU A 170 12.34 -6.86 -11.40
CA LEU A 170 12.82 -5.50 -11.61
C LEU A 170 12.87 -4.70 -10.30
N ILE A 171 11.81 -4.79 -9.49
CA ILE A 171 11.76 -4.15 -8.16
C ILE A 171 12.94 -4.65 -7.32
N LYS A 172 13.15 -5.97 -7.28
CA LYS A 172 14.23 -6.59 -6.50
C LYS A 172 15.61 -6.09 -6.92
N VAL A 173 15.92 -6.12 -8.22
CA VAL A 173 17.21 -5.65 -8.74
C VAL A 173 17.46 -4.19 -8.37
N ILE A 174 16.46 -3.31 -8.53
CA ILE A 174 16.58 -1.90 -8.18
C ILE A 174 16.80 -1.74 -6.67
N THR A 175 16.03 -2.45 -5.85
CA THR A 175 16.17 -2.40 -4.39
C THR A 175 17.53 -2.91 -3.93
N ASP A 176 18.03 -4.01 -4.50
CA ASP A 176 19.37 -4.56 -4.17
C ASP A 176 20.48 -3.57 -4.52
N VAL A 177 20.40 -2.87 -5.66
CA VAL A 177 21.40 -1.85 -6.07
C VAL A 177 21.36 -0.63 -5.14
N ILE A 178 20.17 -0.15 -4.77
CA ILE A 178 20.00 0.99 -3.86
C ILE A 178 20.40 0.61 -2.45
N ASN A 179 20.11 -0.62 -2.04
CA ASN A 179 20.46 -1.22 -0.75
C ASN A 179 20.03 -0.32 0.44
N PRO A 180 18.71 -0.11 0.61
CA PRO A 180 18.18 0.70 1.71
C PRO A 180 18.50 0.06 3.06
N GLN A 181 18.84 0.89 4.07
CA GLN A 181 19.24 0.45 5.39
C GLN A 181 18.24 0.89 6.46
N ILE A 182 18.23 0.16 7.60
CA ILE A 182 17.47 0.59 8.78
C ILE A 182 17.88 1.99 9.21
N GLY A 183 16.92 2.82 9.58
CA GLY A 183 17.15 4.23 9.97
C GLY A 183 17.10 5.20 8.79
N GLN A 184 16.93 4.73 7.56
CA GLN A 184 16.73 5.56 6.38
C GLN A 184 15.24 5.75 6.08
N SER A 185 14.88 6.93 5.57
CA SER A 185 13.57 7.21 5.01
C SER A 185 13.53 6.86 3.51
N ILE A 186 12.47 6.15 3.11
CA ILE A 186 12.29 5.63 1.74
C ILE A 186 11.00 6.19 1.16
N TYR A 187 11.07 6.75 -0.03
CA TYR A 187 9.95 7.42 -0.67
C TYR A 187 9.66 6.87 -2.07
N ASP A 188 8.38 6.66 -2.33
CA ASP A 188 7.86 6.38 -3.67
C ASP A 188 6.80 7.43 -4.05
N PRO A 189 7.06 8.30 -5.03
CA PRO A 189 6.12 9.34 -5.45
C PRO A 189 4.90 8.84 -6.24
N ALA A 190 4.87 7.56 -6.60
CA ALA A 190 3.80 6.93 -7.38
C ALA A 190 3.64 5.47 -6.97
N VAL A 191 3.25 5.25 -5.69
CA VAL A 191 3.37 3.94 -5.03
C VAL A 191 2.58 2.81 -5.68
N GLY A 192 1.49 3.10 -6.39
CA GLY A 192 0.64 2.06 -6.94
C GLY A 192 0.24 1.04 -5.87
N SER A 193 0.66 -0.21 -6.05
CA SER A 193 0.48 -1.31 -5.09
C SER A 193 1.52 -1.34 -3.95
N CYS A 194 2.36 -0.32 -3.81
CA CYS A 194 3.47 -0.23 -2.86
C CYS A 194 4.57 -1.29 -3.05
N GLY A 195 4.71 -1.86 -4.24
CA GLY A 195 5.66 -2.95 -4.51
C GLY A 195 7.10 -2.62 -4.14
N PHE A 196 7.60 -1.42 -4.45
CA PHE A 196 8.94 -0.97 -4.06
C PHE A 196 9.12 -0.83 -2.56
N LEU A 197 8.13 -0.28 -1.85
CA LEU A 197 8.22 -0.08 -0.41
C LEU A 197 8.19 -1.41 0.34
N ILE A 198 7.39 -2.37 -0.14
CA ILE A 198 7.34 -3.74 0.40
C ILE A 198 8.66 -4.46 0.18
N GLU A 199 9.24 -4.38 -1.02
CA GLU A 199 10.54 -5.00 -1.28
C GLU A 199 11.65 -4.37 -0.43
N ALA A 200 11.62 -3.05 -0.24
CA ALA A 200 12.54 -2.36 0.66
C ALA A 200 12.37 -2.83 2.12
N TYR A 201 11.13 -3.03 2.59
CA TYR A 201 10.87 -3.62 3.90
C TYR A 201 11.46 -5.03 4.01
N ASN A 202 11.18 -5.91 3.04
CA ASN A 202 11.71 -7.27 3.01
C ASN A 202 13.25 -7.27 2.99
N HIS A 203 13.85 -6.38 2.20
CA HIS A 203 15.30 -6.19 2.12
C HIS A 203 15.92 -5.78 3.47
N ILE A 204 15.35 -4.80 4.15
CA ILE A 204 15.81 -4.32 5.47
C ILE A 204 15.66 -5.41 6.53
N ARG A 205 14.57 -6.16 6.50
CA ARG A 205 14.29 -7.25 7.43
C ARG A 205 15.09 -8.53 7.13
N TYR A 206 15.72 -8.63 5.96
CA TYR A 206 16.35 -9.86 5.49
C TYR A 206 15.43 -11.07 5.59
N ILE A 207 14.16 -10.91 5.13
CA ILE A 207 13.15 -11.96 5.24
C ILE A 207 13.52 -13.13 4.33
N ASP A 208 13.82 -14.27 4.94
CA ASP A 208 14.00 -15.56 4.28
C ASP A 208 12.82 -16.46 4.63
N VAL A 209 11.81 -16.46 3.76
CA VAL A 209 10.57 -17.21 3.97
C VAL A 209 10.80 -18.73 3.99
N GLN A 210 11.77 -19.24 3.19
CA GLN A 210 12.03 -20.66 3.10
C GLN A 210 12.59 -21.24 4.41
N ASN A 211 13.37 -20.43 5.14
CA ASN A 211 13.98 -20.85 6.40
C ASN A 211 13.31 -20.20 7.63
N ASN A 212 12.21 -19.49 7.45
CA ASN A 212 11.50 -18.74 8.49
C ASN A 212 12.45 -17.84 9.32
N LYS A 213 13.33 -17.10 8.65
CA LYS A 213 14.31 -16.22 9.26
C LYS A 213 14.07 -14.77 8.87
N GLN A 214 14.29 -13.91 9.82
CA GLN A 214 14.30 -12.46 9.60
C GLN A 214 15.36 -11.83 10.51
N ARG A 215 15.77 -10.61 10.18
CA ARG A 215 16.70 -9.83 10.98
C ARG A 215 16.03 -9.40 12.28
N ASP A 216 16.70 -9.68 13.41
CA ASP A 216 16.28 -9.14 14.70
C ASP A 216 16.55 -7.63 14.74
N LEU A 217 15.54 -6.87 15.11
CA LEU A 217 15.61 -5.43 15.30
C LEU A 217 15.23 -5.08 16.74
N SER A 218 15.87 -4.04 17.29
CA SER A 218 15.46 -3.51 18.59
C SER A 218 14.06 -2.88 18.51
N THR A 219 13.40 -2.69 19.64
CA THR A 219 12.08 -2.05 19.72
C THR A 219 12.07 -0.67 19.05
N ASP A 220 13.12 0.15 19.26
CA ASP A 220 13.23 1.47 18.61
C ASP A 220 13.40 1.37 17.09
N GLN A 221 14.17 0.37 16.61
CA GLN A 221 14.33 0.12 15.19
C GLN A 221 13.04 -0.35 14.54
N LEU A 222 12.28 -1.24 15.21
CA LEU A 222 10.96 -1.68 14.75
C LEU A 222 9.98 -0.53 14.69
N LYS A 223 9.95 0.31 15.72
CA LYS A 223 9.11 1.51 15.73
C LYS A 223 9.45 2.45 14.58
N PHE A 224 10.73 2.78 14.39
CA PHE A 224 11.17 3.61 13.28
C PHE A 224 10.81 3.00 11.93
N LEU A 225 11.03 1.68 11.75
CA LEU A 225 10.71 0.96 10.53
C LEU A 225 9.21 1.07 10.19
N ASN A 226 8.35 0.96 11.20
CA ASN A 226 6.89 1.01 11.00
C ASN A 226 6.34 2.42 10.82
N GLU A 227 6.91 3.43 11.48
CA GLU A 227 6.30 4.76 11.55
C GLU A 227 7.01 5.81 10.69
N ASP A 228 8.33 5.70 10.47
CA ASP A 228 9.17 6.77 9.93
C ASP A 228 10.05 6.35 8.74
N THR A 229 9.92 5.12 8.25
CA THR A 229 10.71 4.63 7.11
C THR A 229 10.00 4.82 5.78
N PHE A 230 8.72 4.45 5.66
CA PHE A 230 8.05 4.32 4.36
C PHE A 230 7.09 5.46 4.09
N PHE A 231 7.36 6.19 3.02
CA PHE A 231 6.59 7.34 2.57
C PHE A 231 6.18 7.18 1.12
N GLY A 232 5.02 7.71 0.76
CA GLY A 232 4.61 7.69 -0.63
C GLY A 232 3.35 8.47 -0.95
N ASN A 233 3.11 8.62 -2.23
CA ASN A 233 1.92 9.28 -2.75
C ASN A 233 1.23 8.41 -3.79
N GLU A 234 -0.10 8.39 -3.75
CA GLU A 234 -0.92 7.78 -4.78
C GLU A 234 -2.10 8.68 -5.14
N LYS A 235 -2.29 8.89 -6.43
CA LYS A 235 -3.35 9.77 -6.96
C LYS A 235 -4.70 9.06 -7.04
N THR A 236 -4.69 7.76 -7.38
CA THR A 236 -5.89 6.98 -7.65
C THR A 236 -6.44 6.38 -6.35
N PRO A 237 -7.73 6.60 -6.00
CA PRO A 237 -8.29 6.09 -4.75
C PRO A 237 -8.10 4.58 -4.56
N LEU A 238 -8.43 3.80 -5.58
CA LEU A 238 -8.33 2.34 -5.50
C LEU A 238 -6.90 1.88 -5.28
N SER A 239 -5.93 2.39 -6.06
CA SER A 239 -4.51 2.01 -5.88
C SER A 239 -3.98 2.43 -4.52
N TYR A 240 -4.41 3.60 -4.00
CA TYR A 240 -4.10 4.03 -2.63
C TYR A 240 -4.56 3.01 -1.59
N VAL A 241 -5.84 2.62 -1.65
CA VAL A 241 -6.42 1.62 -0.74
C VAL A 241 -5.65 0.29 -0.82
N MET A 242 -5.44 -0.19 -2.05
CA MET A 242 -4.74 -1.44 -2.32
C MET A 242 -3.29 -1.40 -1.81
N GLY A 243 -2.59 -0.28 -2.06
CA GLY A 243 -1.21 -0.10 -1.62
C GLY A 243 -1.08 -0.06 -0.10
N VAL A 244 -1.94 0.71 0.59
CA VAL A 244 -1.91 0.79 2.07
C VAL A 244 -2.25 -0.56 2.71
N MET A 245 -3.29 -1.25 2.22
CA MET A 245 -3.62 -2.60 2.68
C MET A 245 -2.44 -3.55 2.48
N ASN A 246 -1.82 -3.51 1.30
CA ASN A 246 -0.68 -4.36 0.97
C ASN A 246 0.50 -4.12 1.93
N MET A 247 0.81 -2.87 2.29
CA MET A 247 1.83 -2.56 3.29
C MET A 247 1.51 -3.14 4.67
N ILE A 248 0.25 -3.00 5.10
CA ILE A 248 -0.20 -3.53 6.40
C ILE A 248 -0.12 -5.05 6.42
N LEU A 249 -0.57 -5.73 5.36
CA LEU A 249 -0.48 -7.18 5.20
C LEU A 249 0.97 -7.71 5.22
N HIS A 250 1.95 -6.88 4.84
CA HIS A 250 3.37 -7.22 4.93
C HIS A 250 4.03 -6.82 6.25
N GLY A 251 3.25 -6.36 7.24
CA GLY A 251 3.73 -6.05 8.58
C GLY A 251 4.15 -4.60 8.82
N VAL A 252 3.91 -3.69 7.87
CA VAL A 252 4.10 -2.24 8.07
C VAL A 252 2.78 -1.63 8.54
N GLU A 253 2.59 -1.55 9.85
CA GLU A 253 1.30 -1.17 10.45
C GLU A 253 0.91 0.29 10.20
N SER A 254 1.87 1.18 10.00
CA SER A 254 1.64 2.62 9.87
C SER A 254 2.39 3.27 8.69
N PRO A 255 2.17 2.83 7.45
CA PRO A 255 2.84 3.41 6.30
C PRO A 255 2.40 4.87 6.07
N ASN A 256 3.35 5.78 5.77
CA ASN A 256 3.04 7.18 5.49
C ASN A 256 2.70 7.38 4.02
N ILE A 257 1.64 6.75 3.57
CA ILE A 257 1.14 6.90 2.21
C ILE A 257 0.03 7.95 2.20
N ALA A 258 0.16 8.93 1.32
CA ALA A 258 -0.84 9.99 1.14
C ALA A 258 -1.61 9.79 -0.16
N LYS A 259 -2.94 9.92 -0.09
CA LYS A 259 -3.79 9.97 -1.28
C LYS A 259 -3.74 11.37 -1.86
N SER A 260 -2.82 11.61 -2.80
CA SER A 260 -2.59 12.92 -3.41
C SER A 260 -1.91 12.80 -4.77
N ASN A 261 -2.10 13.83 -5.62
CA ASN A 261 -1.30 13.95 -6.83
C ASN A 261 0.05 14.58 -6.49
N THR A 262 1.10 13.80 -6.59
CA THR A 262 2.50 14.18 -6.31
C THR A 262 2.93 15.47 -7.01
N LEU A 263 2.55 15.64 -8.26
CA LEU A 263 2.99 16.77 -9.09
C LEU A 263 2.30 18.10 -8.75
N THR A 264 1.31 18.09 -7.85
CA THR A 264 0.66 19.33 -7.38
C THR A 264 1.48 20.09 -6.33
N LYS A 265 2.48 19.44 -5.71
CA LYS A 265 3.36 20.10 -4.75
C LYS A 265 4.40 20.96 -5.46
N ASP A 266 4.55 22.22 -5.05
CA ASP A 266 5.63 23.10 -5.52
C ASP A 266 6.97 22.62 -4.94
N ILE A 267 7.89 22.24 -5.80
CA ILE A 267 9.19 21.71 -5.39
C ILE A 267 10.27 22.77 -5.14
N ARG A 268 9.96 24.05 -5.34
CA ARG A 268 10.95 25.16 -5.17
C ARG A 268 11.17 25.56 -3.72
N GLY A 269 10.23 25.25 -2.84
CA GLY A 269 10.27 25.59 -1.41
C GLY A 269 10.52 24.41 -0.48
N LEU A 270 11.16 23.35 -0.94
CA LEU A 270 11.41 22.15 -0.13
C LEU A 270 12.48 22.39 0.92
N GLU A 271 12.18 22.00 2.16
CA GLU A 271 13.11 21.98 3.28
C GLU A 271 13.78 20.60 3.42
N GLU A 272 14.78 20.48 4.30
CA GLU A 272 15.47 19.20 4.54
C GLU A 272 14.53 18.10 5.06
N LYS A 273 13.55 18.46 5.87
CA LYS A 273 12.51 17.53 6.37
C LYS A 273 11.61 16.93 5.26
N ASP A 274 11.57 17.57 4.09
CA ASP A 274 10.79 17.11 2.93
C ASP A 274 11.58 16.12 2.04
N ARG A 275 12.83 15.82 2.41
CA ARG A 275 13.74 15.00 1.63
C ARG A 275 13.92 13.62 2.23
N PHE A 276 14.27 12.66 1.39
CA PHE A 276 14.39 11.25 1.74
C PHE A 276 15.79 10.70 1.45
N ASP A 277 16.17 9.68 2.22
CA ASP A 277 17.48 9.02 2.04
C ASP A 277 17.48 8.14 0.81
N CYS A 278 16.36 7.46 0.54
CA CYS A 278 16.19 6.63 -0.65
C CYS A 278 14.89 6.98 -1.38
N ILE A 279 14.93 6.95 -2.72
CA ILE A 279 13.74 7.03 -3.57
C ILE A 279 13.72 5.80 -4.47
N LEU A 280 12.60 5.10 -4.50
CA LEU A 280 12.38 3.90 -5.32
C LEU A 280 11.05 4.07 -6.05
N ALA A 281 11.05 4.10 -7.38
CA ALA A 281 9.84 4.45 -8.11
C ALA A 281 9.74 3.88 -9.53
N ASN A 282 8.51 3.60 -9.94
CA ASN A 282 8.11 3.43 -11.33
C ASN A 282 6.96 4.40 -11.65
N PRO A 283 7.25 5.68 -11.91
CA PRO A 283 6.22 6.69 -12.17
C PRO A 283 5.49 6.43 -13.49
N PRO A 284 4.25 6.95 -13.66
CA PRO A 284 3.50 6.80 -14.91
C PRO A 284 4.20 7.50 -16.09
N PHE A 285 4.11 6.88 -17.28
CA PHE A 285 4.75 7.34 -18.51
C PHE A 285 3.75 7.90 -19.53
N GLY A 286 4.24 8.79 -20.40
CA GLY A 286 3.50 9.25 -21.59
C GLY A 286 2.31 10.16 -21.29
N GLY A 287 2.08 10.54 -20.05
CA GLY A 287 1.06 11.49 -19.65
C GLY A 287 1.40 12.94 -20.07
N LYS A 288 0.36 13.77 -20.12
CA LYS A 288 0.50 15.22 -20.33
C LYS A 288 -0.11 15.98 -19.15
N GLU A 289 0.71 16.77 -18.48
CA GLU A 289 0.26 17.56 -17.34
C GLU A 289 -0.19 18.96 -17.75
N LYS A 290 -1.22 19.47 -17.05
CA LYS A 290 -1.77 20.80 -17.25
C LYS A 290 -0.73 21.88 -16.91
N GLU A 291 -0.85 23.05 -17.51
CA GLU A 291 0.07 24.18 -17.32
C GLU A 291 0.20 24.59 -15.84
N GLN A 292 -0.91 24.55 -15.09
CA GLN A 292 -0.90 24.85 -13.65
C GLN A 292 0.04 23.93 -12.84
N ILE A 293 0.12 22.65 -13.21
CA ILE A 293 1.03 21.69 -12.58
C ILE A 293 2.48 21.97 -12.99
N GLN A 294 2.72 22.26 -14.27
CA GLN A 294 4.05 22.57 -14.80
C GLN A 294 4.71 23.76 -14.10
N GLN A 295 3.91 24.70 -13.56
CA GLN A 295 4.42 25.87 -12.84
C GLN A 295 5.06 25.53 -11.50
N ASN A 296 4.83 24.34 -10.94
CA ASN A 296 5.44 23.87 -9.70
C ASN A 296 6.91 23.43 -9.90
N PHE A 297 7.42 23.43 -11.14
CA PHE A 297 8.71 22.87 -11.50
C PHE A 297 9.63 23.93 -12.11
N PRO A 298 10.95 23.89 -11.81
CA PRO A 298 11.95 24.79 -12.40
C PRO A 298 11.99 24.72 -13.93
N ILE A 299 11.95 23.51 -14.48
CA ILE A 299 11.94 23.29 -15.93
C ILE A 299 10.54 22.85 -16.32
N LYS A 300 9.81 23.76 -16.98
CA LYS A 300 8.45 23.52 -17.41
C LYS A 300 8.42 22.47 -18.52
N SER A 301 7.57 21.48 -18.37
CA SER A 301 7.28 20.46 -19.37
C SER A 301 5.87 19.92 -19.20
N ASN A 302 5.22 19.52 -20.28
CA ASN A 302 3.98 18.76 -20.20
C ASN A 302 4.21 17.25 -20.06
N ALA A 303 5.43 16.76 -20.25
CA ALA A 303 5.77 15.35 -20.12
C ALA A 303 5.81 14.95 -18.63
N THR A 304 4.91 14.06 -18.24
CA THR A 304 4.73 13.60 -16.85
C THR A 304 6.03 13.01 -16.31
N GLU A 305 6.74 12.22 -17.09
CA GLU A 305 8.01 11.60 -16.72
C GLU A 305 9.12 12.60 -16.37
N LEU A 306 9.20 13.74 -17.05
CA LEU A 306 10.16 14.79 -16.72
C LEU A 306 9.82 15.52 -15.42
N LEU A 307 8.55 15.70 -15.12
CA LEU A 307 8.11 16.32 -13.88
C LEU A 307 8.37 15.38 -12.69
N PHE A 308 8.12 14.08 -12.83
CA PHE A 308 8.48 13.10 -11.81
C PHE A 308 9.99 13.04 -11.57
N LEU A 309 10.80 13.08 -12.63
CA LEU A 309 12.25 13.10 -12.49
C LEU A 309 12.72 14.33 -11.69
N GLN A 310 12.24 15.53 -12.03
CA GLN A 310 12.54 16.75 -11.27
C GLN A 310 12.05 16.65 -9.82
N HIS A 311 10.85 16.08 -9.59
CA HIS A 311 10.32 15.86 -8.25
C HIS A 311 11.28 15.01 -7.42
N MET A 312 11.70 13.85 -7.93
CA MET A 312 12.62 12.95 -7.24
C MET A 312 13.98 13.59 -6.97
N MET A 313 14.55 14.27 -7.96
CA MET A 313 15.82 15.00 -7.80
C MET A 313 15.78 16.01 -6.66
N ASN A 314 14.67 16.69 -6.44
CA ASN A 314 14.53 17.71 -5.39
C ASN A 314 14.12 17.14 -4.02
N HIS A 315 13.52 15.94 -3.98
CA HIS A 315 13.17 15.27 -2.72
C HIS A 315 14.26 14.32 -2.21
N LEU A 316 15.39 14.20 -2.90
CA LEU A 316 16.51 13.38 -2.43
C LEU A 316 17.43 14.19 -1.51
N LYS A 317 17.80 13.62 -0.35
CA LYS A 317 18.79 14.19 0.55
C LYS A 317 20.17 14.23 -0.10
N LEU A 318 21.06 15.06 0.39
CA LEU A 318 22.47 15.04 -0.01
C LEU A 318 23.09 13.66 0.34
N GLY A 319 23.69 13.01 -0.64
CA GLY A 319 24.20 11.64 -0.50
C GLY A 319 23.14 10.54 -0.55
N GLY A 320 21.87 10.91 -0.72
CA GLY A 320 20.76 9.96 -0.90
C GLY A 320 20.84 9.22 -2.24
N LYS A 321 20.10 8.12 -2.35
CA LYS A 321 20.11 7.24 -3.53
C LYS A 321 18.73 7.15 -4.17
N CYS A 322 18.67 7.12 -5.50
CA CYS A 322 17.42 6.98 -6.25
C CYS A 322 17.51 5.84 -7.26
N GLY A 323 16.57 4.90 -7.18
CA GLY A 323 16.32 3.87 -8.18
C GLY A 323 15.00 4.11 -8.87
N VAL A 324 15.02 4.38 -10.18
CA VAL A 324 13.82 4.76 -10.91
C VAL A 324 13.73 4.08 -12.26
N VAL A 325 12.51 3.66 -12.61
CA VAL A 325 12.19 3.20 -13.96
C VAL A 325 11.78 4.42 -14.79
N ILE A 326 12.42 4.61 -15.94
CA ILE A 326 12.11 5.70 -16.87
C ILE A 326 11.97 5.17 -18.30
N PRO A 327 11.14 5.79 -19.15
CA PRO A 327 11.10 5.43 -20.56
C PRO A 327 12.38 5.84 -21.27
N GLU A 328 12.83 5.06 -22.25
CA GLU A 328 14.04 5.36 -23.05
C GLU A 328 14.00 6.76 -23.67
N GLY A 329 12.81 7.27 -24.01
CA GLY A 329 12.61 8.61 -24.53
C GLY A 329 13.25 9.71 -23.68
N VAL A 330 13.32 9.52 -22.35
CA VAL A 330 13.99 10.49 -21.45
C VAL A 330 15.48 10.62 -21.80
N LEU A 331 16.13 9.54 -22.18
CA LEU A 331 17.56 9.54 -22.54
C LEU A 331 17.82 10.12 -23.92
N PHE A 332 16.96 9.84 -24.90
CA PHE A 332 17.24 10.10 -26.31
C PHE A 332 16.54 11.33 -26.90
N GLN A 333 15.47 11.82 -26.29
CA GLN A 333 14.81 13.04 -26.77
C GLN A 333 15.69 14.28 -26.62
N THR A 334 15.64 15.17 -27.66
CA THR A 334 16.52 16.33 -27.79
C THR A 334 15.83 17.68 -27.73
N ASN A 335 14.51 17.71 -27.41
CA ASN A 335 13.84 18.98 -27.20
C ASN A 335 14.38 19.70 -25.94
N ASN A 336 14.17 21.01 -25.86
CA ASN A 336 14.79 21.87 -24.85
C ASN A 336 14.51 21.40 -23.40
N ALA A 337 13.27 20.96 -23.09
CA ALA A 337 12.92 20.53 -21.74
C ALA A 337 13.69 19.26 -21.34
N PHE A 338 13.75 18.26 -22.24
CA PHE A 338 14.49 17.02 -21.99
C PHE A 338 15.99 17.27 -21.85
N GLN A 339 16.57 18.13 -22.69
CA GLN A 339 17.99 18.49 -22.57
C GLN A 339 18.28 19.22 -21.26
N SER A 340 17.43 20.15 -20.84
CA SER A 340 17.60 20.92 -19.61
C SER A 340 17.52 20.03 -18.37
N VAL A 341 16.56 19.11 -18.31
CA VAL A 341 16.43 18.17 -17.16
C VAL A 341 17.59 17.19 -17.14
N LYS A 342 18.04 16.67 -18.28
CA LYS A 342 19.24 15.81 -18.35
C LYS A 342 20.51 16.53 -17.91
N LYS A 343 20.68 17.79 -18.31
CA LYS A 343 21.80 18.61 -17.89
C LYS A 343 21.78 18.78 -16.36
N ASP A 344 20.66 19.20 -15.78
CA ASP A 344 20.51 19.37 -14.33
C ASP A 344 20.79 18.05 -13.58
N LEU A 345 20.30 16.91 -14.11
CA LEU A 345 20.59 15.58 -13.56
C LEU A 345 22.10 15.29 -13.53
N LEU A 346 22.79 15.46 -14.64
CA LEU A 346 24.22 15.14 -14.77
C LEU A 346 25.14 16.11 -14.02
N GLU A 347 24.72 17.35 -13.81
CA GLU A 347 25.46 18.36 -13.04
C GLU A 347 25.33 18.17 -11.51
N ARG A 348 24.19 17.66 -11.04
CA ARG A 348 23.89 17.55 -9.61
C ARG A 348 24.03 16.14 -9.05
N PHE A 349 23.92 15.11 -9.88
CA PHE A 349 23.84 13.72 -9.44
C PHE A 349 24.85 12.83 -10.17
N ASN A 350 25.31 11.80 -9.47
CA ASN A 350 26.08 10.72 -10.07
C ASN A 350 25.13 9.65 -10.63
N VAL A 351 24.98 9.57 -11.93
CA VAL A 351 24.22 8.51 -12.61
C VAL A 351 25.10 7.25 -12.62
N HIS A 352 24.92 6.40 -11.61
CA HIS A 352 25.81 5.26 -11.36
C HIS A 352 25.51 4.06 -12.26
N THR A 353 24.25 3.71 -12.46
CA THR A 353 23.83 2.50 -13.18
C THR A 353 22.67 2.80 -14.11
N ILE A 354 22.76 2.33 -15.34
CA ILE A 354 21.67 2.27 -16.30
C ILE A 354 21.52 0.81 -16.72
N LEU A 355 20.30 0.28 -16.56
CA LEU A 355 19.92 -1.05 -17.00
C LEU A 355 18.84 -0.93 -18.07
N SER A 356 19.03 -1.55 -19.25
CA SER A 356 18.07 -1.55 -20.36
C SER A 356 17.79 -2.98 -20.83
#